data_185de2f2b583503bd932158c4064a240
#
_entry.id   185de2f2b583503bd932158c4064a240
#
_cell.length_a   1.000
_cell.length_b   1.000
_cell.length_c   1.000
_cell.angle_alpha   90.00
_cell.angle_beta   90.00
_cell.angle_gamma   90.00
#
_symmetry.space_group_name_H-M   'P 1'
#
loop_
_entity.id
_entity.type
_entity.pdbx_description
1 polymer ?
#
loop_
_entity_poly.entity_id
_entity_poly.type
_entity_poly.pdbx_seq_one_letter_code
_entity_poly.pdbx_strand_id
1 'polypeptide(L)'
;MALSYRLACRLQERGVPERCIVQLKLDGYDVPLNPDAAWLGGQIRPRLAKVSADETAYVLLDEVQEVDGWEDVVRRVNSLPNTQVFITGSNARLLSGELATLLSGRYVEMPVYPLGFEEYLAFGEAFGWDVSSREGLLADYVAFGGMPALFSYARGDVASYERVLSGIFDTVILKDVVARSHVKDVDLLTKIVRYVFSTSGNLFSTKRVVDALVSSGRKVSQETVDNYLSALVAAKVMAECEQLGLAGKDVLRPQRKFYPVDNGLRNLTIGFNRTRDMGYQLEAVVFNELVRRGWRVNVGALPSGEVDFVAERRDERIYIQVCQSVLDDTTFSREVAPLEAVHDSFPKIVLVVDRWKLGTTPSGVRIENIGDWLLSGSMPS
;
A
#
# COMPACT_ATOMS: atom_id res chain seq x y z
N MET A 1 -13.04 -9.55 -5.53
CA MET A 1 -13.94 -10.70 -5.23
C MET A 1 -14.18 -10.92 -3.74
N ALA A 2 -13.16 -11.06 -2.88
CA ALA A 2 -13.39 -11.37 -1.47
C ALA A 2 -14.14 -10.30 -0.67
N LEU A 3 -13.88 -9.02 -0.93
CA LEU A 3 -14.46 -7.90 -0.17
C LEU A 3 -15.94 -7.68 -0.47
N SER A 4 -16.34 -7.61 -1.74
CA SER A 4 -17.73 -7.42 -2.15
C SER A 4 -18.59 -8.59 -1.67
N TYR A 5 -18.08 -9.82 -1.76
CA TYR A 5 -18.77 -11.02 -1.25
C TYR A 5 -18.91 -10.98 0.27
N ARG A 6 -17.83 -10.65 1.01
CA ARG A 6 -17.89 -10.52 2.48
C ARG A 6 -18.86 -9.44 2.93
N LEU A 7 -18.89 -8.31 2.21
CA LEU A 7 -19.86 -7.25 2.50
C LEU A 7 -21.31 -7.74 2.31
N ALA A 8 -21.58 -8.45 1.22
CA ALA A 8 -22.89 -9.06 0.98
C ALA A 8 -23.30 -10.02 2.12
N CYS A 9 -22.41 -10.93 2.53
CA CYS A 9 -22.66 -11.82 3.66
C CYS A 9 -22.93 -11.05 4.96
N ARG A 10 -22.14 -10.02 5.26
CA ARG A 10 -22.33 -9.19 6.46
C ARG A 10 -23.64 -8.42 6.45
N LEU A 11 -24.10 -7.96 5.30
CA LEU A 11 -25.40 -7.33 5.15
C LEU A 11 -26.53 -8.34 5.44
N GLN A 12 -26.43 -9.55 4.92
CA GLN A 12 -27.38 -10.65 5.18
C GLN A 12 -27.40 -11.04 6.67
N GLU A 13 -26.24 -11.18 7.31
CA GLU A 13 -26.11 -11.42 8.76
C GLU A 13 -26.80 -10.32 9.60
N ARG A 14 -26.85 -9.08 9.10
CA ARG A 14 -27.55 -7.96 9.72
C ARG A 14 -29.04 -7.88 9.35
N GLY A 15 -29.58 -8.90 8.68
CA GLY A 15 -30.98 -8.99 8.34
C GLY A 15 -31.39 -8.26 7.06
N VAL A 16 -30.45 -7.82 6.22
CA VAL A 16 -30.77 -7.24 4.91
C VAL A 16 -31.25 -8.35 3.98
N PRO A 17 -32.48 -8.26 3.42
CA PRO A 17 -32.97 -9.27 2.49
C PRO A 17 -32.12 -9.40 1.24
N GLU A 18 -31.94 -10.61 0.73
CA GLU A 18 -31.14 -10.90 -0.47
C GLU A 18 -31.56 -10.04 -1.69
N ARG A 19 -32.89 -9.83 -1.87
CA ARG A 19 -33.42 -8.97 -2.94
C ARG A 19 -32.93 -7.52 -2.89
N CYS A 20 -32.52 -7.04 -1.72
CA CYS A 20 -32.00 -5.69 -1.52
C CYS A 20 -30.49 -5.58 -1.83
N ILE A 21 -29.83 -6.70 -2.14
CA ILE A 21 -28.41 -6.76 -2.43
C ILE A 21 -28.21 -7.09 -3.92
N VAL A 22 -27.77 -6.10 -4.69
CA VAL A 22 -27.42 -6.25 -6.10
C VAL A 22 -25.91 -6.40 -6.19
N GLN A 23 -25.43 -7.62 -6.38
CA GLN A 23 -24.00 -7.90 -6.53
C GLN A 23 -23.68 -8.29 -7.97
N LEU A 24 -22.70 -7.61 -8.58
CA LEU A 24 -22.23 -7.89 -9.94
C LEU A 24 -20.69 -7.95 -9.93
N LYS A 25 -20.18 -9.06 -10.47
CA LYS A 25 -18.76 -9.26 -10.75
C LYS A 25 -18.53 -8.97 -12.23
N LEU A 26 -17.82 -7.86 -12.54
CA LEU A 26 -17.76 -7.31 -13.89
C LEU A 26 -16.60 -7.87 -14.74
N ASP A 27 -15.72 -8.70 -14.15
CA ASP A 27 -14.70 -9.50 -14.83
C ASP A 27 -15.08 -10.99 -14.95
N GLY A 28 -16.38 -11.31 -14.75
CA GLY A 28 -16.89 -12.68 -14.77
C GLY A 28 -17.12 -13.24 -16.17
N TYR A 29 -17.26 -14.58 -16.26
CA TYR A 29 -17.54 -15.29 -17.52
C TYR A 29 -18.85 -14.86 -18.21
N ASP A 30 -19.85 -14.45 -17.41
CA ASP A 30 -21.17 -14.02 -17.91
C ASP A 30 -21.19 -12.55 -18.41
N VAL A 31 -20.04 -11.87 -18.35
CA VAL A 31 -19.90 -10.48 -18.80
C VAL A 31 -19.52 -10.48 -20.29
N PRO A 32 -20.12 -9.62 -21.13
CA PRO A 32 -19.71 -9.48 -22.54
C PRO A 32 -18.24 -9.06 -22.66
N LEU A 33 -17.61 -9.34 -23.80
CA LEU A 33 -16.19 -8.98 -24.03
C LEU A 33 -15.89 -7.47 -23.96
N ASN A 34 -16.89 -6.64 -24.29
CA ASN A 34 -16.78 -5.18 -24.22
C ASN A 34 -18.07 -4.64 -23.59
N PRO A 35 -18.24 -4.76 -22.28
CA PRO A 35 -19.43 -4.28 -21.59
C PRO A 35 -19.44 -2.75 -21.54
N ASP A 36 -20.62 -2.15 -21.74
CA ASP A 36 -20.84 -0.72 -21.72
C ASP A 36 -21.86 -0.29 -20.65
N ALA A 37 -22.03 1.02 -20.50
CA ALA A 37 -22.99 1.62 -19.57
C ALA A 37 -24.43 1.14 -19.79
N ALA A 38 -24.83 0.86 -21.03
CA ALA A 38 -26.19 0.40 -21.35
C ALA A 38 -26.40 -1.03 -20.83
N TRP A 39 -25.43 -1.91 -21.05
CA TRP A 39 -25.44 -3.26 -20.51
C TRP A 39 -25.46 -3.25 -18.97
N LEU A 40 -24.59 -2.48 -18.32
CA LEU A 40 -24.52 -2.41 -16.85
C LEU A 40 -25.84 -1.90 -16.27
N GLY A 41 -26.40 -0.83 -16.83
CA GLY A 41 -27.72 -0.32 -16.44
C GLY A 41 -28.84 -1.33 -16.63
N GLY A 42 -28.77 -2.14 -17.70
CA GLY A 42 -29.68 -3.27 -17.96
C GLY A 42 -29.59 -4.38 -16.91
N GLN A 43 -28.42 -4.61 -16.32
CA GLN A 43 -28.22 -5.59 -15.24
C GLN A 43 -28.75 -5.08 -13.88
N ILE A 44 -28.55 -3.80 -13.59
CA ILE A 44 -28.91 -3.21 -12.29
C ILE A 44 -30.41 -2.92 -12.18
N ARG A 45 -31.01 -2.29 -13.20
CA ARG A 45 -32.40 -1.81 -13.18
C ARG A 45 -33.45 -2.88 -12.80
N PRO A 46 -33.47 -4.10 -13.39
CA PRO A 46 -34.46 -5.13 -13.03
C PRO A 46 -34.31 -5.65 -11.60
N ARG A 47 -33.08 -5.59 -11.06
CA ARG A 47 -32.79 -6.02 -9.69
C ARG A 47 -33.27 -4.98 -8.68
N LEU A 48 -33.00 -3.70 -8.94
CA LEU A 48 -33.49 -2.59 -8.11
C LEU A 48 -35.03 -2.49 -8.09
N ALA A 49 -35.69 -2.85 -9.20
CA ALA A 49 -37.16 -2.85 -9.26
C ALA A 49 -37.83 -3.87 -8.28
N LYS A 50 -37.06 -4.80 -7.70
CA LYS A 50 -37.55 -5.76 -6.68
C LYS A 50 -37.44 -5.24 -5.25
N VAL A 51 -36.79 -4.09 -5.05
CA VAL A 51 -36.60 -3.47 -3.72
C VAL A 51 -37.75 -2.53 -3.45
N SER A 52 -38.38 -2.67 -2.29
CA SER A 52 -39.50 -1.78 -1.89
C SER A 52 -38.99 -0.39 -1.58
N ALA A 53 -39.85 0.64 -1.75
CA ALA A 53 -39.47 2.04 -1.60
C ALA A 53 -39.02 2.43 -0.18
N ASP A 54 -39.41 1.66 0.81
CA ASP A 54 -39.06 1.81 2.25
C ASP A 54 -37.80 1.02 2.64
N GLU A 55 -37.26 0.20 1.73
CA GLU A 55 -36.06 -0.58 1.95
C GLU A 55 -34.80 0.12 1.37
N THR A 56 -33.64 -0.20 1.93
CA THR A 56 -32.35 0.25 1.38
C THR A 56 -31.79 -0.76 0.40
N ALA A 57 -31.54 -0.33 -0.83
CA ALA A 57 -30.83 -1.12 -1.84
C ALA A 57 -29.31 -0.98 -1.68
N TYR A 58 -28.59 -2.08 -1.74
CA TYR A 58 -27.13 -2.15 -1.72
C TYR A 58 -26.64 -2.67 -3.08
N VAL A 59 -25.91 -1.81 -3.80
CA VAL A 59 -25.36 -2.16 -5.13
C VAL A 59 -23.84 -2.34 -4.98
N LEU A 60 -23.37 -3.55 -5.20
CA LEU A 60 -21.97 -3.98 -5.06
C LEU A 60 -21.43 -4.31 -6.44
N LEU A 61 -20.54 -3.46 -6.98
CA LEU A 61 -19.93 -3.63 -8.30
C LEU A 61 -18.45 -3.93 -8.13
N ASP A 62 -18.03 -5.13 -8.56
CA ASP A 62 -16.64 -5.60 -8.43
C ASP A 62 -15.93 -5.45 -9.79
N GLU A 63 -14.73 -4.83 -9.80
CA GLU A 63 -13.91 -4.53 -10.99
C GLU A 63 -14.63 -3.63 -12.01
N VAL A 64 -15.18 -2.49 -11.53
CA VAL A 64 -16.00 -1.58 -12.36
C VAL A 64 -15.31 -1.07 -13.61
N GLN A 65 -13.98 -0.99 -13.60
CA GLN A 65 -13.18 -0.52 -14.75
C GLN A 65 -13.23 -1.45 -15.97
N GLU A 66 -13.80 -2.62 -15.84
CA GLU A 66 -14.01 -3.53 -16.97
C GLU A 66 -15.22 -3.09 -17.86
N VAL A 67 -15.98 -2.06 -17.44
CA VAL A 67 -17.17 -1.57 -18.15
C VAL A 67 -16.95 -0.14 -18.65
N ASP A 68 -17.09 0.09 -19.93
CA ASP A 68 -17.00 1.45 -20.49
C ASP A 68 -18.17 2.33 -20.04
N GLY A 69 -17.86 3.54 -19.53
CA GLY A 69 -18.87 4.52 -19.08
C GLY A 69 -19.63 4.12 -17.81
N TRP A 70 -19.02 3.25 -16.99
CA TRP A 70 -19.59 2.82 -15.71
C TRP A 70 -19.89 4.00 -14.76
N GLU A 71 -19.12 5.08 -14.83
CA GLU A 71 -19.22 6.27 -14.00
C GLU A 71 -20.61 6.92 -14.08
N ASP A 72 -21.17 7.02 -15.28
CA ASP A 72 -22.51 7.56 -15.50
C ASP A 72 -23.59 6.68 -14.87
N VAL A 73 -23.43 5.36 -14.93
CA VAL A 73 -24.36 4.43 -14.32
C VAL A 73 -24.30 4.54 -12.80
N VAL A 74 -23.10 4.53 -12.22
CA VAL A 74 -22.88 4.68 -10.77
C VAL A 74 -23.46 6.00 -10.28
N ARG A 75 -23.20 7.12 -10.99
CA ARG A 75 -23.75 8.44 -10.65
C ARG A 75 -25.30 8.44 -10.60
N ARG A 76 -25.94 7.82 -11.59
CA ARG A 76 -27.42 7.71 -11.64
C ARG A 76 -27.96 6.82 -10.55
N VAL A 77 -27.36 5.66 -10.32
CA VAL A 77 -27.77 4.73 -9.24
C VAL A 77 -27.59 5.36 -7.87
N ASN A 78 -26.45 6.04 -7.63
CA ASN A 78 -26.18 6.73 -6.37
C ASN A 78 -27.10 7.93 -6.10
N SER A 79 -27.81 8.45 -7.14
CA SER A 79 -28.81 9.51 -6.97
C SER A 79 -30.20 8.98 -6.58
N LEU A 80 -30.41 7.67 -6.59
CA LEU A 80 -31.67 7.08 -6.18
C LEU A 80 -31.83 7.16 -4.65
N PRO A 81 -33.04 7.44 -4.13
CA PRO A 81 -33.29 7.42 -2.71
C PRO A 81 -33.05 6.02 -2.14
N ASN A 82 -32.61 5.95 -0.88
CA ASN A 82 -32.38 4.69 -0.16
C ASN A 82 -31.47 3.69 -0.90
N THR A 83 -30.47 4.21 -1.65
CA THR A 83 -29.51 3.37 -2.38
C THR A 83 -28.10 3.64 -1.90
N GLN A 84 -27.36 2.58 -1.58
CA GLN A 84 -25.95 2.60 -1.22
C GLN A 84 -25.16 1.86 -2.31
N VAL A 85 -24.15 2.53 -2.87
CA VAL A 85 -23.32 1.94 -3.94
C VAL A 85 -21.93 1.72 -3.41
N PHE A 86 -21.42 0.49 -3.60
CA PHE A 86 -20.05 0.10 -3.31
C PHE A 86 -19.40 -0.37 -4.60
N ILE A 87 -18.27 0.17 -4.92
CA ILE A 87 -17.50 -0.20 -6.10
C ILE A 87 -16.12 -0.65 -5.69
N THR A 88 -15.57 -1.65 -6.37
CA THR A 88 -14.17 -2.02 -6.25
C THR A 88 -13.46 -1.87 -7.58
N GLY A 89 -12.15 -1.69 -7.53
CA GLY A 89 -11.31 -1.66 -8.71
C GLY A 89 -9.83 -1.68 -8.34
N SER A 90 -9.02 -2.23 -9.21
CA SER A 90 -7.58 -2.45 -8.99
C SER A 90 -6.71 -1.22 -9.25
N ASN A 91 -7.27 -0.04 -9.60
CA ASN A 91 -6.49 1.13 -9.99
C ASN A 91 -6.90 2.41 -9.26
N ALA A 92 -5.94 3.11 -8.66
CA ALA A 92 -6.13 4.41 -8.02
C ALA A 92 -6.63 5.51 -9.00
N ARG A 93 -6.37 5.39 -10.31
CA ARG A 93 -6.91 6.32 -11.32
C ARG A 93 -8.42 6.26 -11.46
N LEU A 94 -9.05 5.15 -11.08
CA LEU A 94 -10.53 5.07 -11.03
C LEU A 94 -11.14 6.14 -10.13
N LEU A 95 -10.37 6.66 -9.18
CA LEU A 95 -10.87 7.56 -8.14
C LEU A 95 -10.28 8.98 -8.25
N SER A 96 -9.26 9.22 -9.10
CA SER A 96 -8.40 10.44 -9.04
C SER A 96 -8.72 11.46 -10.10
N GLY A 97 -9.64 11.77 -10.69
CA GLY A 97 -9.81 12.89 -11.63
C GLY A 97 -11.23 13.01 -12.16
N GLU A 98 -11.64 12.08 -12.99
CA GLU A 98 -12.97 12.13 -13.60
C GLU A 98 -14.05 11.76 -12.59
N LEU A 99 -13.79 10.77 -11.72
CA LEU A 99 -14.75 10.37 -10.70
C LEU A 99 -14.94 11.43 -9.63
N ALA A 100 -13.86 12.08 -9.18
CA ALA A 100 -13.94 13.18 -8.23
C ALA A 100 -14.82 14.32 -8.76
N THR A 101 -14.75 14.57 -10.07
CA THR A 101 -15.56 15.57 -10.78
C THR A 101 -17.00 15.08 -10.98
N LEU A 102 -17.20 13.84 -11.40
CA LEU A 102 -18.50 13.26 -11.70
C LEU A 102 -19.35 12.95 -10.46
N LEU A 103 -18.74 12.46 -9.41
CA LEU A 103 -19.42 12.18 -8.12
C LEU A 103 -19.45 13.38 -7.18
N SER A 104 -18.77 14.48 -7.53
CA SER A 104 -18.86 15.77 -6.79
C SER A 104 -18.67 15.62 -5.27
N GLY A 105 -17.66 14.86 -4.83
CA GLY A 105 -17.37 14.65 -3.40
C GLY A 105 -18.36 13.75 -2.64
N ARG A 106 -19.21 13.00 -3.34
CA ARG A 106 -20.22 12.10 -2.73
C ARG A 106 -19.71 10.65 -2.59
N TYR A 107 -18.43 10.44 -2.39
CA TYR A 107 -17.86 9.11 -2.16
C TYR A 107 -16.81 9.15 -1.05
N VAL A 108 -16.58 8.00 -0.46
CA VAL A 108 -15.50 7.75 0.51
C VAL A 108 -14.60 6.68 -0.07
N GLU A 109 -13.31 6.98 -0.22
CA GLU A 109 -12.31 6.00 -0.63
C GLU A 109 -11.87 5.17 0.56
N MET A 110 -11.87 3.85 0.38
CA MET A 110 -11.36 2.88 1.35
C MET A 110 -10.20 2.11 0.71
N PRO A 111 -8.95 2.54 0.94
CA PRO A 111 -7.80 1.82 0.39
C PRO A 111 -7.65 0.46 1.06
N VAL A 112 -7.39 -0.58 0.24
CA VAL A 112 -7.12 -1.94 0.70
C VAL A 112 -5.64 -2.23 0.48
N TYR A 113 -4.93 -2.48 1.56
CA TYR A 113 -3.50 -2.80 1.56
C TYR A 113 -3.27 -4.31 1.65
N PRO A 114 -2.06 -4.81 1.32
CA PRO A 114 -1.61 -6.11 1.80
C PRO A 114 -1.78 -6.21 3.32
N LEU A 115 -1.85 -7.42 3.86
CA LEU A 115 -2.04 -7.62 5.30
C LEU A 115 -0.95 -6.90 6.10
N GLY A 116 -1.36 -6.13 7.12
CA GLY A 116 -0.44 -5.68 8.16
C GLY A 116 0.01 -6.84 9.04
N PHE A 117 1.03 -6.63 9.89
CA PHE A 117 1.60 -7.73 10.67
C PHE A 117 0.60 -8.38 11.64
N GLU A 118 -0.28 -7.59 12.26
CA GLU A 118 -1.36 -8.11 13.12
C GLU A 118 -2.33 -9.00 12.32
N GLU A 119 -2.74 -8.53 11.13
CA GLU A 119 -3.60 -9.30 10.24
C GLU A 119 -2.89 -10.56 9.71
N TYR A 120 -1.58 -10.47 9.44
CA TYR A 120 -0.75 -11.60 9.03
C TYR A 120 -0.76 -12.71 10.09
N LEU A 121 -0.64 -12.36 11.38
CA LEU A 121 -0.75 -13.33 12.46
C LEU A 121 -2.14 -13.96 12.54
N ALA A 122 -3.20 -13.14 12.46
CA ALA A 122 -4.58 -13.62 12.51
C ALA A 122 -4.91 -14.56 11.33
N PHE A 123 -4.41 -14.26 10.12
CA PHE A 123 -4.54 -15.15 8.98
C PHE A 123 -3.74 -16.44 9.18
N GLY A 124 -2.50 -16.35 9.68
CA GLY A 124 -1.69 -17.53 10.00
C GLY A 124 -2.43 -18.47 10.93
N GLU A 125 -2.99 -17.97 12.02
CA GLU A 125 -3.78 -18.75 12.96
C GLU A 125 -5.02 -19.38 12.30
N ALA A 126 -5.76 -18.58 11.52
CA ALA A 126 -6.96 -19.06 10.81
C ALA A 126 -6.64 -20.16 9.77
N PHE A 127 -5.45 -20.16 9.20
CA PHE A 127 -4.97 -21.18 8.25
C PHE A 127 -4.14 -22.30 8.92
N GLY A 128 -4.10 -22.35 10.25
CA GLY A 128 -3.48 -23.42 11.02
C GLY A 128 -1.96 -23.33 11.13
N TRP A 129 -1.35 -22.15 10.93
CA TRP A 129 0.07 -21.96 11.19
C TRP A 129 0.34 -21.90 12.69
N ASP A 130 1.53 -22.35 13.09
CA ASP A 130 2.02 -22.07 14.43
C ASP A 130 2.44 -20.60 14.54
N VAL A 131 1.70 -19.84 15.34
CA VAL A 131 1.91 -18.40 15.56
C VAL A 131 2.62 -18.11 16.92
N SER A 132 3.17 -19.11 17.57
CA SER A 132 3.84 -18.98 18.88
C SER A 132 5.12 -18.14 18.81
N SER A 133 5.89 -18.23 17.72
CA SER A 133 7.13 -17.47 17.50
C SER A 133 6.85 -16.19 16.71
N ARG A 134 6.56 -15.09 17.42
CA ARG A 134 6.32 -13.78 16.79
C ARG A 134 7.53 -13.24 16.06
N GLU A 135 8.75 -13.45 16.58
CA GLU A 135 9.99 -13.06 15.93
C GLU A 135 10.21 -13.82 14.60
N GLY A 136 9.92 -15.13 14.59
CA GLY A 136 9.98 -15.95 13.39
C GLY A 136 8.97 -15.49 12.34
N LEU A 137 7.74 -15.19 12.76
CA LEU A 137 6.70 -14.69 11.86
C LEU A 137 6.98 -13.27 11.35
N LEU A 138 7.58 -12.40 12.16
CA LEU A 138 8.05 -11.09 11.69
C LEU A 138 9.14 -11.25 10.63
N ALA A 139 10.08 -12.18 10.83
CA ALA A 139 11.11 -12.46 9.83
C ALA A 139 10.51 -13.00 8.53
N ASP A 140 9.50 -13.87 8.59
CA ASP A 140 8.78 -14.37 7.42
C ASP A 140 7.98 -13.24 6.74
N TYR A 141 7.30 -12.38 7.51
CA TYR A 141 6.57 -11.23 7.00
C TYR A 141 7.48 -10.24 6.27
N VAL A 142 8.66 -9.94 6.82
CA VAL A 142 9.66 -9.10 6.16
C VAL A 142 10.18 -9.75 4.88
N ALA A 143 10.35 -11.08 4.86
CA ALA A 143 10.87 -11.82 3.72
C ALA A 143 9.86 -12.02 2.60
N PHE A 144 8.62 -12.37 2.93
CA PHE A 144 7.60 -12.82 1.96
C PHE A 144 6.41 -11.87 1.82
N GLY A 145 6.33 -10.83 2.65
CA GLY A 145 5.25 -9.85 2.60
C GLY A 145 3.93 -10.34 3.20
N GLY A 146 2.87 -9.56 2.96
CA GLY A 146 1.54 -9.77 3.50
C GLY A 146 0.47 -10.10 2.45
N MET A 147 0.83 -10.72 1.32
CA MET A 147 -0.16 -11.11 0.32
C MET A 147 -1.04 -12.26 0.82
N PRO A 148 -2.39 -12.09 0.89
CA PRO A 148 -3.28 -13.13 1.45
C PRO A 148 -3.20 -14.49 0.75
N ALA A 149 -2.85 -14.51 -0.54
CA ALA A 149 -2.74 -15.74 -1.33
C ALA A 149 -1.66 -16.71 -0.82
N LEU A 150 -0.68 -16.23 -0.07
CA LEU A 150 0.39 -17.07 0.50
C LEU A 150 -0.14 -18.06 1.54
N PHE A 151 -1.22 -17.72 2.25
CA PHE A 151 -1.80 -18.55 3.30
C PHE A 151 -2.50 -19.81 2.80
N SER A 152 -2.70 -19.94 1.49
CA SER A 152 -3.18 -21.18 0.87
C SER A 152 -2.13 -22.30 0.84
N TYR A 153 -0.91 -22.01 1.26
CA TYR A 153 0.23 -22.93 1.27
C TYR A 153 0.79 -23.10 2.68
N ALA A 154 1.55 -24.17 2.89
CA ALA A 154 2.21 -24.41 4.18
C ALA A 154 3.20 -23.29 4.49
N ARG A 155 3.30 -22.90 5.77
CA ARG A 155 4.29 -21.92 6.21
C ARG A 155 5.69 -22.38 5.83
N GLY A 156 6.46 -21.50 5.18
CA GLY A 156 7.84 -21.77 4.74
C GLY A 156 7.95 -22.51 3.41
N ASP A 157 6.86 -22.75 2.69
CA ASP A 157 6.91 -23.26 1.32
C ASP A 157 7.34 -22.16 0.34
N VAL A 158 8.65 -21.85 0.37
CA VAL A 158 9.26 -20.77 -0.42
C VAL A 158 8.98 -20.90 -1.90
N ALA A 159 9.04 -22.12 -2.44
CA ALA A 159 8.82 -22.36 -3.87
C ALA A 159 7.40 -22.04 -4.32
N SER A 160 6.39 -22.32 -3.47
CA SER A 160 5.01 -21.94 -3.74
C SER A 160 4.80 -20.44 -3.56
N TYR A 161 5.43 -19.83 -2.55
CA TYR A 161 5.38 -18.37 -2.34
C TYR A 161 5.94 -17.61 -3.54
N GLU A 162 7.12 -18.00 -4.05
CA GLU A 162 7.72 -17.39 -5.24
C GLU A 162 6.82 -17.49 -6.47
N ARG A 163 6.18 -18.64 -6.69
CA ARG A 163 5.26 -18.83 -7.83
C ARG A 163 4.02 -17.92 -7.70
N VAL A 164 3.44 -17.83 -6.52
CA VAL A 164 2.25 -16.98 -6.27
C VAL A 164 2.59 -15.51 -6.43
N LEU A 165 3.68 -15.06 -5.80
CA LEU A 165 4.12 -13.67 -5.90
C LEU A 165 4.51 -13.30 -7.33
N SER A 166 5.13 -14.22 -8.10
CA SER A 166 5.41 -14.00 -9.53
C SER A 166 4.11 -13.81 -10.32
N GLY A 167 3.12 -14.66 -10.11
CA GLY A 167 1.82 -14.52 -10.79
C GLY A 167 1.11 -13.20 -10.46
N ILE A 168 1.17 -12.76 -9.19
CA ILE A 168 0.62 -11.47 -8.76
C ILE A 168 1.38 -10.32 -9.43
N PHE A 169 2.72 -10.34 -9.36
CA PHE A 169 3.57 -9.29 -9.92
C PHE A 169 3.37 -9.15 -11.43
N ASP A 170 3.40 -10.27 -12.16
CA ASP A 170 3.20 -10.28 -13.62
C ASP A 170 1.81 -9.74 -13.98
N THR A 171 0.77 -10.14 -13.24
CA THR A 171 -0.60 -9.63 -13.46
C THR A 171 -0.68 -8.12 -13.26
N VAL A 172 -0.14 -7.60 -12.15
CA VAL A 172 -0.17 -6.16 -11.86
C VAL A 172 0.65 -5.38 -12.89
N ILE A 173 1.87 -5.84 -13.22
CA ILE A 173 2.72 -5.17 -14.20
C ILE A 173 2.09 -5.19 -15.59
N LEU A 174 1.60 -6.33 -16.07
CA LEU A 174 1.06 -6.45 -17.43
C LEU A 174 -0.34 -5.83 -17.56
N LYS A 175 -1.25 -6.11 -16.62
CA LYS A 175 -2.63 -5.66 -16.72
C LYS A 175 -2.79 -4.21 -16.25
N ASP A 176 -2.25 -3.86 -15.10
CA ASP A 176 -2.51 -2.56 -14.49
C ASP A 176 -1.51 -1.48 -14.93
N VAL A 177 -0.24 -1.81 -15.13
CA VAL A 177 0.75 -0.82 -15.55
C VAL A 177 0.85 -0.73 -17.07
N VAL A 178 1.11 -1.84 -17.76
CA VAL A 178 1.38 -1.81 -19.22
C VAL A 178 0.12 -1.49 -20.00
N ALA A 179 -0.96 -2.23 -19.80
CA ALA A 179 -2.18 -2.06 -20.58
C ALA A 179 -2.84 -0.69 -20.35
N ARG A 180 -2.93 -0.24 -19.08
CA ARG A 180 -3.65 0.99 -18.72
C ARG A 180 -2.83 2.27 -18.86
N SER A 181 -1.51 2.21 -18.65
CA SER A 181 -0.63 3.38 -18.77
C SER A 181 0.04 3.49 -20.15
N HIS A 182 -0.37 2.66 -21.11
CA HIS A 182 0.17 2.64 -22.47
C HIS A 182 1.71 2.55 -22.51
N VAL A 183 2.28 1.76 -21.60
CA VAL A 183 3.73 1.54 -21.54
C VAL A 183 4.18 0.79 -22.79
N LYS A 184 5.07 1.42 -23.59
CA LYS A 184 5.54 0.87 -24.85
C LYS A 184 6.71 -0.09 -24.71
N ASP A 185 7.53 0.08 -23.66
CA ASP A 185 8.75 -0.70 -23.42
C ASP A 185 8.66 -1.39 -22.06
N VAL A 186 8.18 -2.64 -22.06
CA VAL A 186 8.00 -3.46 -20.85
C VAL A 186 9.36 -3.86 -20.23
N ASP A 187 10.40 -4.05 -21.04
CA ASP A 187 11.74 -4.37 -20.53
C ASP A 187 12.35 -3.16 -19.79
N LEU A 188 12.13 -1.95 -20.31
CA LEU A 188 12.53 -0.72 -19.61
C LEU A 188 11.76 -0.56 -18.29
N LEU A 189 10.44 -0.79 -18.30
CA LEU A 189 9.63 -0.75 -17.08
C LEU A 189 10.17 -1.72 -16.02
N THR A 190 10.43 -2.97 -16.41
CA THR A 190 10.97 -3.99 -15.51
C THR A 190 12.32 -3.58 -14.91
N LYS A 191 13.20 -2.98 -15.73
CA LYS A 191 14.48 -2.44 -15.24
C LYS A 191 14.32 -1.30 -14.25
N ILE A 192 13.37 -0.40 -14.51
CA ILE A 192 13.03 0.69 -13.59
C ILE A 192 12.50 0.13 -12.26
N VAL A 193 11.58 -0.83 -12.30
CA VAL A 193 11.06 -1.49 -11.07
C VAL A 193 12.19 -2.11 -10.27
N ARG A 194 13.09 -2.89 -10.92
CA ARG A 194 14.24 -3.51 -10.26
C ARG A 194 15.15 -2.48 -9.62
N TYR A 195 15.42 -1.38 -10.32
CA TYR A 195 16.25 -0.29 -9.80
C TYR A 195 15.60 0.35 -8.57
N VAL A 196 14.33 0.74 -8.66
CA VAL A 196 13.60 1.36 -7.54
C VAL A 196 13.55 0.43 -6.33
N PHE A 197 13.26 -0.84 -6.53
CA PHE A 197 13.23 -1.82 -5.44
C PHE A 197 14.61 -2.03 -4.82
N SER A 198 15.70 -1.97 -5.62
CA SER A 198 17.07 -2.08 -5.11
C SER A 198 17.52 -0.86 -4.32
N THR A 199 16.90 0.30 -4.55
CA THR A 199 17.19 1.57 -3.89
C THR A 199 16.10 1.99 -2.90
N SER A 200 15.17 1.10 -2.57
CA SER A 200 14.12 1.35 -1.58
C SER A 200 14.72 1.85 -0.27
N GLY A 201 14.10 2.86 0.34
CA GLY A 201 14.61 3.51 1.54
C GLY A 201 15.72 4.55 1.29
N ASN A 202 16.25 4.67 0.06
CA ASN A 202 17.22 5.69 -0.28
C ASN A 202 16.59 6.85 -1.05
N LEU A 203 17.17 8.05 -0.92
CA LEU A 203 16.76 9.21 -1.70
C LEU A 203 16.94 8.94 -3.20
N PHE A 204 15.84 9.06 -3.93
CA PHE A 204 15.75 8.71 -5.34
C PHE A 204 16.00 9.91 -6.25
N SER A 205 16.71 9.66 -7.33
CA SER A 205 16.97 10.67 -8.37
C SER A 205 16.66 10.10 -9.76
N THR A 206 15.61 10.61 -10.40
CA THR A 206 15.27 10.27 -11.79
C THR A 206 16.45 10.46 -12.74
N LYS A 207 17.24 11.56 -12.53
CA LYS A 207 18.43 11.83 -13.33
C LYS A 207 19.45 10.69 -13.24
N ARG A 208 19.75 10.17 -12.04
CA ARG A 208 20.68 9.03 -11.86
C ARG A 208 20.20 7.78 -12.60
N VAL A 209 18.89 7.53 -12.61
CA VAL A 209 18.32 6.40 -13.38
C VAL A 209 18.52 6.59 -14.87
N VAL A 210 18.23 7.79 -15.38
CA VAL A 210 18.44 8.14 -16.79
C VAL A 210 19.92 8.00 -17.16
N ASP A 211 20.84 8.56 -16.38
CA ASP A 211 22.27 8.50 -16.61
C ASP A 211 22.78 7.04 -16.66
N ALA A 212 22.28 6.18 -15.76
CA ALA A 212 22.61 4.75 -15.72
C ALA A 212 22.07 4.00 -16.97
N LEU A 213 20.84 4.29 -17.39
CA LEU A 213 20.24 3.70 -18.58
C LEU A 213 20.96 4.14 -19.86
N VAL A 214 21.28 5.43 -19.98
CA VAL A 214 22.01 5.99 -21.13
C VAL A 214 23.42 5.40 -21.20
N SER A 215 24.13 5.25 -20.10
CA SER A 215 25.47 4.63 -20.06
C SER A 215 25.43 3.16 -20.46
N SER A 216 24.27 2.49 -20.27
CA SER A 216 24.06 1.11 -20.76
C SER A 216 23.61 1.03 -22.22
N GLY A 217 23.63 2.13 -22.97
CA GLY A 217 23.27 2.22 -24.39
C GLY A 217 21.79 2.44 -24.67
N ARG A 218 20.95 2.71 -23.67
CA ARG A 218 19.52 3.01 -23.85
C ARG A 218 19.26 4.50 -23.86
N LYS A 219 18.60 4.99 -24.92
CA LYS A 219 18.09 6.36 -24.96
C LYS A 219 16.75 6.43 -24.24
N VAL A 220 16.69 7.17 -23.12
CA VAL A 220 15.48 7.41 -22.34
C VAL A 220 15.47 8.84 -21.83
N SER A 221 14.30 9.48 -21.80
CA SER A 221 14.11 10.81 -21.19
C SER A 221 13.73 10.71 -19.71
N GLN A 222 13.96 11.79 -18.95
CA GLN A 222 13.49 11.89 -17.57
C GLN A 222 11.96 11.78 -17.51
N GLU A 223 11.26 12.42 -18.44
CA GLU A 223 9.80 12.35 -18.54
C GLU A 223 9.29 10.91 -18.69
N THR A 224 9.96 10.09 -19.50
CA THR A 224 9.60 8.67 -19.65
C THR A 224 9.75 7.90 -18.34
N VAL A 225 10.85 8.14 -17.61
CA VAL A 225 11.08 7.49 -16.30
C VAL A 225 10.05 7.97 -15.29
N ASP A 226 9.78 9.28 -15.21
CA ASP A 226 8.79 9.84 -14.27
C ASP A 226 7.36 9.33 -14.59
N ASN A 227 7.01 9.19 -15.86
CA ASN A 227 5.73 8.59 -16.27
C ASN A 227 5.62 7.12 -15.83
N TYR A 228 6.69 6.34 -15.94
CA TYR A 228 6.70 4.95 -15.49
C TYR A 228 6.62 4.85 -13.98
N LEU A 229 7.33 5.71 -13.25
CA LEU A 229 7.21 5.78 -11.78
C LEU A 229 5.77 6.13 -11.35
N SER A 230 5.17 7.12 -11.98
CA SER A 230 3.78 7.52 -11.71
C SER A 230 2.79 6.38 -12.00
N ALA A 231 3.02 5.60 -13.06
CA ALA A 231 2.20 4.43 -13.38
C ALA A 231 2.34 3.32 -12.32
N LEU A 232 3.57 3.08 -11.82
CA LEU A 232 3.82 2.09 -10.77
C LEU A 232 3.21 2.49 -9.43
N VAL A 233 3.24 3.78 -9.08
CA VAL A 233 2.57 4.32 -7.88
C VAL A 233 1.05 4.20 -8.03
N ALA A 234 0.51 4.56 -9.20
CA ALA A 234 -0.93 4.44 -9.48
C ALA A 234 -1.42 2.99 -9.44
N ALA A 235 -0.59 2.03 -9.88
CA ALA A 235 -0.89 0.59 -9.81
C ALA A 235 -0.62 -0.03 -8.42
N LYS A 236 -0.26 0.77 -7.43
CA LYS A 236 0.04 0.31 -6.06
C LYS A 236 1.15 -0.76 -6.00
N VAL A 237 2.14 -0.67 -6.89
CA VAL A 237 3.36 -1.50 -6.84
C VAL A 237 4.34 -0.94 -5.81
N MET A 238 4.40 0.39 -5.75
CA MET A 238 5.22 1.15 -4.81
C MET A 238 4.46 2.37 -4.30
N ALA A 239 4.91 2.92 -3.20
CA ALA A 239 4.45 4.19 -2.66
C ALA A 239 5.60 5.21 -2.64
N GLU A 240 5.27 6.47 -2.82
CA GLU A 240 6.19 7.59 -2.78
C GLU A 240 6.16 8.24 -1.39
N CYS A 241 7.33 8.61 -0.88
CA CYS A 241 7.52 9.33 0.38
C CYS A 241 8.40 10.56 0.11
N GLU A 242 7.81 11.74 0.18
CA GLU A 242 8.49 13.01 -0.10
C GLU A 242 9.26 13.52 1.12
N GLN A 243 10.29 14.32 0.89
CA GLN A 243 10.99 15.02 1.97
C GLN A 243 10.19 16.20 2.51
N LEU A 244 10.21 16.34 3.84
CA LEU A 244 9.71 17.48 4.60
C LEU A 244 10.89 18.18 5.29
N GLY A 245 11.06 19.49 5.06
CA GLY A 245 12.09 20.29 5.73
C GLY A 245 11.76 20.49 7.20
N LEU A 246 12.61 20.02 8.11
CA LEU A 246 12.44 20.18 9.58
C LEU A 246 13.14 21.43 10.15
N ALA A 247 14.00 22.08 9.35
CA ALA A 247 14.74 23.28 9.77
C ALA A 247 14.08 24.61 9.35
N GLY A 248 12.77 24.62 9.11
CA GLY A 248 12.00 25.85 8.82
C GLY A 248 12.20 26.42 7.41
N LYS A 249 12.81 25.66 6.50
CA LYS A 249 12.90 26.02 5.08
C LYS A 249 12.13 25.00 4.26
N ASP A 250 11.14 25.47 3.49
CA ASP A 250 10.48 24.63 2.51
C ASP A 250 11.50 24.14 1.49
N VAL A 251 11.47 22.84 1.24
CA VAL A 251 12.29 22.23 0.20
C VAL A 251 11.61 22.53 -1.14
N LEU A 252 12.15 23.47 -1.91
CA LEU A 252 11.60 23.88 -3.22
C LEU A 252 11.50 22.72 -4.24
N ARG A 253 12.32 21.69 -4.07
CA ARG A 253 12.30 20.45 -4.85
C ARG A 253 12.59 19.32 -3.90
N PRO A 254 11.57 18.80 -3.20
CA PRO A 254 11.76 17.73 -2.26
C PRO A 254 12.30 16.50 -3.00
N GLN A 255 13.33 15.90 -2.43
CA GLN A 255 13.72 14.56 -2.87
C GLN A 255 12.67 13.57 -2.37
N ARG A 256 12.65 12.39 -2.93
CA ARG A 256 11.66 11.36 -2.60
C ARG A 256 12.33 10.01 -2.40
N LYS A 257 11.75 9.21 -1.54
CA LYS A 257 12.04 7.79 -1.41
C LYS A 257 10.87 7.00 -2.00
N PHE A 258 11.14 5.78 -2.43
CA PHE A 258 10.09 4.84 -2.83
C PHE A 258 10.16 3.60 -1.94
N TYR A 259 8.99 3.16 -1.49
CA TYR A 259 8.84 1.93 -0.73
C TYR A 259 7.94 0.94 -1.50
N PRO A 260 8.29 -0.36 -1.56
CA PRO A 260 7.38 -1.36 -2.09
C PRO A 260 6.13 -1.42 -1.19
N VAL A 261 4.95 -1.60 -1.78
CA VAL A 261 3.73 -1.81 -0.99
C VAL A 261 3.71 -3.18 -0.30
N ASP A 262 4.54 -4.10 -0.80
CA ASP A 262 4.73 -5.44 -0.23
C ASP A 262 6.18 -5.89 -0.41
N ASN A 263 6.81 -6.32 0.69
CA ASN A 263 8.20 -6.75 0.67
C ASN A 263 8.40 -8.06 -0.11
N GLY A 264 7.40 -8.93 -0.15
CA GLY A 264 7.47 -10.18 -0.91
C GLY A 264 7.63 -9.93 -2.41
N LEU A 265 6.87 -8.96 -2.96
CA LEU A 265 7.00 -8.56 -4.36
C LEU A 265 8.38 -7.96 -4.67
N ARG A 266 8.91 -7.14 -3.76
CA ARG A 266 10.28 -6.62 -3.89
C ARG A 266 11.31 -7.75 -3.88
N ASN A 267 11.23 -8.65 -2.90
CA ASN A 267 12.21 -9.71 -2.69
C ASN A 267 12.21 -10.74 -3.81
N LEU A 268 11.04 -11.04 -4.38
CA LEU A 268 10.93 -11.82 -5.60
C LEU A 268 11.73 -11.20 -6.76
N THR A 269 11.62 -9.87 -6.92
CA THR A 269 12.15 -9.16 -8.09
C THR A 269 13.66 -9.00 -8.05
N ILE A 270 14.26 -8.77 -6.88
CA ILE A 270 15.68 -8.43 -6.72
C ILE A 270 16.45 -9.40 -5.81
N GLY A 271 15.78 -10.40 -5.25
CA GLY A 271 16.32 -11.32 -4.25
C GLY A 271 16.30 -10.72 -2.84
N PHE A 272 16.45 -11.57 -1.85
CA PHE A 272 16.49 -11.21 -0.45
C PHE A 272 17.75 -11.72 0.24
N ASN A 273 18.53 -10.81 0.80
CA ASN A 273 19.66 -11.15 1.66
C ASN A 273 19.37 -10.64 3.08
N ARG A 274 19.12 -11.58 4.01
CA ARG A 274 18.78 -11.26 5.41
C ARG A 274 19.79 -10.33 6.08
N THR A 275 21.08 -10.48 5.81
CA THR A 275 22.13 -9.71 6.49
C THR A 275 22.23 -8.29 5.96
N ARG A 276 22.11 -8.11 4.64
CA ARG A 276 22.33 -6.81 3.98
C ARG A 276 21.08 -5.96 3.86
N ASP A 277 19.94 -6.61 3.59
CA ASP A 277 18.73 -5.90 3.16
C ASP A 277 17.72 -5.66 4.30
N MET A 278 17.96 -6.20 5.50
CA MET A 278 17.00 -6.17 6.60
C MET A 278 16.60 -4.75 6.98
N GLY A 279 17.55 -3.81 7.12
CA GLY A 279 17.27 -2.43 7.55
C GLY A 279 16.27 -1.73 6.62
N TYR A 280 16.55 -1.68 5.34
CA TYR A 280 15.67 -1.03 4.33
C TYR A 280 14.29 -1.68 4.23
N GLN A 281 14.20 -2.98 4.50
CA GLN A 281 12.92 -3.68 4.47
C GLN A 281 12.10 -3.42 5.73
N LEU A 282 12.73 -3.21 6.87
CA LEU A 282 12.06 -2.77 8.09
C LEU A 282 11.49 -1.36 7.91
N GLU A 283 12.24 -0.44 7.27
CA GLU A 283 11.69 0.87 6.91
C GLU A 283 10.43 0.73 6.05
N ALA A 284 10.44 -0.13 5.02
CA ALA A 284 9.26 -0.36 4.18
C ALA A 284 8.06 -0.92 4.98
N VAL A 285 8.30 -1.83 5.92
CA VAL A 285 7.26 -2.35 6.81
C VAL A 285 6.67 -1.24 7.67
N VAL A 286 7.52 -0.41 8.29
CA VAL A 286 7.06 0.70 9.14
C VAL A 286 6.32 1.76 8.31
N PHE A 287 6.84 2.12 7.14
CA PHE A 287 6.17 3.03 6.22
C PHE A 287 4.76 2.55 5.87
N ASN A 288 4.64 1.31 5.40
CA ASN A 288 3.35 0.73 5.00
C ASN A 288 2.37 0.67 6.19
N GLU A 289 2.86 0.34 7.39
CA GLU A 289 2.04 0.31 8.58
C GLU A 289 1.54 1.71 8.98
N LEU A 290 2.39 2.74 8.91
CA LEU A 290 1.99 4.12 9.16
C LEU A 290 0.91 4.58 8.18
N VAL A 291 1.11 4.32 6.88
CA VAL A 291 0.12 4.67 5.85
C VAL A 291 -1.19 3.91 6.06
N ARG A 292 -1.14 2.61 6.40
CA ARG A 292 -2.31 1.78 6.72
C ARG A 292 -3.10 2.32 7.93
N ARG A 293 -2.39 2.88 8.93
CA ARG A 293 -2.99 3.55 10.10
C ARG A 293 -3.52 4.96 9.80
N GLY A 294 -3.45 5.41 8.54
CA GLY A 294 -3.97 6.71 8.10
C GLY A 294 -3.05 7.90 8.38
N TRP A 295 -1.75 7.65 8.59
CA TRP A 295 -0.76 8.72 8.72
C TRP A 295 -0.31 9.20 7.33
N ARG A 296 -0.13 10.52 7.20
CA ARG A 296 0.66 11.10 6.12
C ARG A 296 2.14 11.02 6.51
N VAL A 297 2.93 10.36 5.69
CA VAL A 297 4.32 10.04 5.99
C VAL A 297 5.26 10.78 5.05
N ASN A 298 6.24 11.44 5.63
CA ASN A 298 7.30 12.14 4.92
C ASN A 298 8.67 11.72 5.47
N VAL A 299 9.74 11.90 4.70
CA VAL A 299 11.12 11.82 5.18
C VAL A 299 11.51 13.17 5.79
N GLY A 300 12.00 13.20 7.02
CA GLY A 300 12.41 14.44 7.67
C GLY A 300 13.80 14.90 7.20
N ALA A 301 13.89 16.00 6.47
CA ALA A 301 15.17 16.58 6.05
C ALA A 301 15.76 17.50 7.12
N LEU A 302 16.99 17.21 7.55
CA LEU A 302 17.79 18.00 8.48
C LEU A 302 19.08 18.47 7.80
N PRO A 303 19.70 19.57 8.27
CA PRO A 303 21.01 19.99 7.76
C PRO A 303 22.13 18.95 7.95
N SER A 304 22.01 18.13 8.98
CA SER A 304 22.99 17.10 9.37
C SER A 304 22.62 15.68 8.92
N GLY A 305 21.49 15.49 8.23
CA GLY A 305 21.03 14.15 7.85
C GLY A 305 19.51 14.09 7.65
N GLU A 306 18.91 12.96 7.99
CA GLU A 306 17.48 12.76 7.84
C GLU A 306 16.88 12.03 9.05
N VAL A 307 15.58 12.24 9.28
CA VAL A 307 14.73 11.37 10.08
C VAL A 307 13.97 10.48 9.12
N ASP A 308 14.00 9.17 9.33
CA ASP A 308 13.40 8.22 8.38
C ASP A 308 11.93 8.56 8.11
N PHE A 309 11.16 8.82 9.16
CA PHE A 309 9.74 9.18 9.01
C PHE A 309 9.31 10.31 9.92
N VAL A 310 8.62 11.26 9.32
CA VAL A 310 7.75 12.24 9.98
C VAL A 310 6.33 11.86 9.64
N ALA A 311 5.59 11.35 10.58
CA ALA A 311 4.21 10.93 10.37
C ALA A 311 3.26 11.93 11.00
N GLU A 312 2.29 12.41 10.24
CA GLU A 312 1.31 13.42 10.62
C GLU A 312 -0.11 12.91 10.42
N ARG A 313 -0.97 13.14 11.40
CA ARG A 313 -2.40 12.80 11.33
C ARG A 313 -3.20 13.80 12.14
N ARG A 314 -4.01 14.65 11.51
CA ARG A 314 -4.71 15.78 12.15
C ARG A 314 -3.72 16.69 12.89
N ASP A 315 -3.83 16.78 14.21
CA ASP A 315 -2.96 17.57 15.09
C ASP A 315 -1.82 16.77 15.73
N GLU A 316 -1.70 15.49 15.38
CA GLU A 316 -0.67 14.58 15.87
C GLU A 316 0.51 14.57 14.92
N ARG A 317 1.72 14.54 15.46
CA ARG A 317 2.98 14.31 14.74
C ARG A 317 3.86 13.39 15.55
N ILE A 318 4.59 12.52 14.87
CA ILE A 318 5.61 11.66 15.46
C ILE A 318 6.83 11.59 14.55
N TYR A 319 7.99 11.39 15.15
CA TYR A 319 9.25 11.18 14.47
C TYR A 319 9.73 9.76 14.72
N ILE A 320 10.06 9.05 13.65
CA ILE A 320 10.45 7.63 13.75
C ILE A 320 11.76 7.43 13.00
N GLN A 321 12.68 6.74 13.68
CA GLN A 321 13.88 6.17 13.10
C GLN A 321 13.77 4.64 13.15
N VAL A 322 14.26 3.95 12.14
CA VAL A 322 14.14 2.49 12.02
C VAL A 322 15.50 1.86 11.83
N CYS A 323 15.90 0.99 12.73
CA CYS A 323 17.14 0.25 12.56
C CYS A 323 17.02 -1.18 13.06
N GLN A 324 17.97 -2.02 12.70
CA GLN A 324 17.98 -3.40 13.12
C GLN A 324 18.31 -3.52 14.61
N SER A 325 19.28 -2.75 15.10
CA SER A 325 19.79 -2.82 16.46
C SER A 325 20.47 -1.51 16.87
N VAL A 326 20.39 -1.20 18.16
CA VAL A 326 21.09 -0.08 18.82
C VAL A 326 22.07 -0.55 19.89
N LEU A 327 22.51 -1.81 19.83
CA LEU A 327 23.44 -2.38 20.81
C LEU A 327 24.81 -1.73 20.75
N ASP A 328 25.30 -1.40 19.55
CA ASP A 328 26.53 -0.68 19.34
C ASP A 328 26.33 0.82 19.60
N ASP A 329 27.20 1.44 20.39
CA ASP A 329 27.06 2.85 20.82
C ASP A 329 27.22 3.84 19.65
N THR A 330 27.96 3.50 18.61
CA THR A 330 28.10 4.30 17.38
C THR A 330 26.79 4.29 16.60
N THR A 331 26.20 3.10 16.45
CA THR A 331 24.88 2.95 15.81
C THR A 331 23.81 3.65 16.64
N PHE A 332 23.79 3.44 17.97
CA PHE A 332 22.88 4.14 18.87
C PHE A 332 22.92 5.66 18.68
N SER A 333 24.14 6.25 18.74
CA SER A 333 24.31 7.69 18.59
C SER A 333 23.85 8.18 17.21
N ARG A 334 24.13 7.44 16.15
CA ARG A 334 23.73 7.76 14.78
C ARG A 334 22.20 7.78 14.61
N GLU A 335 21.50 6.83 15.21
CA GLU A 335 20.03 6.73 15.08
C GLU A 335 19.27 7.70 15.99
N VAL A 336 19.85 8.06 17.14
CA VAL A 336 19.23 8.99 18.09
C VAL A 336 19.48 10.45 17.73
N ALA A 337 20.67 10.79 17.24
CA ALA A 337 21.07 12.17 16.96
C ALA A 337 20.13 12.94 16.02
N PRO A 338 19.59 12.37 14.91
CA PRO A 338 18.63 13.09 14.08
C PRO A 338 17.34 13.46 14.83
N LEU A 339 16.87 12.60 15.73
CA LEU A 339 15.67 12.84 16.53
C LEU A 339 15.91 13.91 17.59
N GLU A 340 17.09 13.94 18.20
CA GLU A 340 17.50 14.99 19.15
C GLU A 340 17.67 16.36 18.49
N ALA A 341 18.06 16.39 17.21
CA ALA A 341 18.16 17.62 16.44
C ALA A 341 16.81 18.28 16.10
N VAL A 342 15.71 17.57 16.32
CA VAL A 342 14.35 18.12 16.18
C VAL A 342 13.93 18.78 17.50
N HIS A 343 13.81 20.11 17.50
CA HIS A 343 13.54 20.91 18.70
C HIS A 343 12.05 21.21 18.87
N ASP A 344 11.23 20.15 19.01
CA ASP A 344 9.84 20.26 19.38
C ASP A 344 9.45 19.18 20.42
N SER A 345 8.21 19.22 20.89
CA SER A 345 7.70 18.33 21.95
C SER A 345 6.99 17.09 21.43
N PHE A 346 6.94 16.87 20.12
CA PHE A 346 6.30 15.68 19.57
C PHE A 346 7.09 14.40 19.88
N PRO A 347 6.41 13.26 19.99
CA PRO A 347 7.05 11.99 20.28
C PRO A 347 8.14 11.62 19.27
N LYS A 348 9.24 11.07 19.77
CA LYS A 348 10.41 10.63 19.02
C LYS A 348 10.70 9.17 19.37
N ILE A 349 10.75 8.31 18.36
CA ILE A 349 10.82 6.86 18.55
C ILE A 349 11.90 6.27 17.67
N VAL A 350 12.73 5.40 18.24
CA VAL A 350 13.61 4.48 17.48
C VAL A 350 12.99 3.10 17.54
N LEU A 351 12.64 2.54 16.38
CA LEU A 351 12.11 1.18 16.26
C LEU A 351 13.25 0.20 15.96
N VAL A 352 13.40 -0.83 16.80
CA VAL A 352 14.46 -1.86 16.69
C VAL A 352 13.90 -3.26 16.67
N VAL A 353 14.64 -4.19 16.07
CA VAL A 353 14.24 -5.62 16.06
C VAL A 353 14.59 -6.31 17.36
N ASP A 354 15.76 -6.00 17.93
CA ASP A 354 16.17 -6.62 19.19
C ASP A 354 15.35 -6.11 20.38
N ARG A 355 15.49 -6.80 21.52
CA ARG A 355 14.76 -6.48 22.76
C ARG A 355 15.68 -5.91 23.84
N TRP A 356 16.90 -5.55 23.47
CA TRP A 356 17.88 -4.97 24.37
C TRP A 356 17.86 -3.45 24.30
N LYS A 357 18.23 -2.79 25.38
CA LYS A 357 18.24 -1.31 25.48
C LYS A 357 16.88 -0.65 25.17
N LEU A 358 15.76 -1.36 25.34
CA LEU A 358 14.42 -0.74 25.22
C LEU A 358 14.18 0.22 26.39
N GLY A 359 13.44 1.30 26.13
CA GLY A 359 13.10 2.31 27.15
C GLY A 359 13.17 3.73 26.60
N THR A 360 13.40 4.69 27.49
CA THR A 360 13.47 6.11 27.12
C THR A 360 14.85 6.66 27.43
N THR A 361 15.46 7.35 26.47
CA THR A 361 16.75 8.02 26.65
C THR A 361 16.60 9.25 27.56
N PRO A 362 17.70 9.78 28.15
CA PRO A 362 17.66 11.04 28.90
C PRO A 362 17.10 12.23 28.12
N SER A 363 17.22 12.22 26.79
CA SER A 363 16.66 13.23 25.88
C SER A 363 15.18 13.03 25.53
N GLY A 364 14.53 11.98 26.07
CA GLY A 364 13.11 11.70 25.84
C GLY A 364 12.81 10.88 24.56
N VAL A 365 13.82 10.38 23.87
CA VAL A 365 13.63 9.48 22.72
C VAL A 365 13.30 8.09 23.21
N ARG A 366 12.20 7.51 22.73
CA ARG A 366 11.78 6.14 23.07
C ARG A 366 12.42 5.13 22.14
N ILE A 367 12.87 4.02 22.70
CA ILE A 367 13.40 2.86 21.95
C ILE A 367 12.43 1.72 22.15
N GLU A 368 11.79 1.28 21.08
CA GLU A 368 10.73 0.29 21.10
C GLU A 368 11.03 -0.88 20.17
N ASN A 369 10.54 -2.08 20.54
CA ASN A 369 10.62 -3.24 19.66
C ASN A 369 9.61 -3.10 18.49
N ILE A 370 10.07 -3.26 17.24
CA ILE A 370 9.25 -3.10 16.05
C ILE A 370 8.08 -4.09 16.00
N GLY A 371 8.28 -5.35 16.45
CA GLY A 371 7.22 -6.35 16.48
C GLY A 371 6.10 -5.97 17.45
N ASP A 372 6.46 -5.48 18.63
CA ASP A 372 5.49 -5.01 19.63
C ASP A 372 4.77 -3.75 19.14
N TRP A 373 5.49 -2.81 18.50
CA TRP A 373 4.92 -1.61 17.89
C TRP A 373 3.92 -1.93 16.77
N LEU A 374 4.23 -2.91 15.90
CA LEU A 374 3.33 -3.36 14.83
C LEU A 374 2.03 -3.97 15.38
N LEU A 375 2.07 -4.57 16.57
CA LEU A 375 0.91 -5.18 17.24
C LEU A 375 0.17 -4.21 18.18
N SER A 376 0.77 -3.07 18.52
CA SER A 376 0.09 -2.04 19.30
C SER A 376 -0.94 -1.33 18.39
N GLY A 377 -2.22 -1.61 18.59
CA GLY A 377 -3.33 -1.02 17.81
C GLY A 377 -3.48 0.49 17.98
N SER A 378 -2.75 1.11 18.91
CA SER A 378 -2.70 2.55 19.15
C SER A 378 -1.25 3.01 19.24
N MET A 379 -0.95 4.19 18.68
CA MET A 379 0.30 4.87 19.00
C MET A 379 0.32 5.16 20.50
N PRO A 380 1.48 4.98 21.16
CA PRO A 380 1.62 5.40 22.54
C PRO A 380 1.37 6.91 22.63
N SER A 381 0.47 7.29 23.50
CA SER A 381 0.17 8.67 23.89
C SER A 381 1.37 9.40 24.46
#